data_3b714f3dedb828a95feddaa3273c4db0
#
_entry.id   3b714f3dedb828a95feddaa3273c4db0
#
_cell.length_a   1.000
_cell.length_b   1.000
_cell.length_c   1.000
_cell.angle_alpha   90.00
_cell.angle_beta   90.00
_cell.angle_gamma   90.00
#
_symmetry.space_group_name_H-M   'P 1'
#
loop_
_entity.id
_entity.type
_entity.pdbx_description
1 polymer ?
#
loop_
_entity_poly.entity_id
_entity_poly.type
_entity_poly.pdbx_seq_one_letter_code
_entity_poly.pdbx_strand_id
1 'polypeptide(L)'
;MNPVLIIRHAKTEGPGFLGEFLSKHDIPFVLIKIDEGDEVPEKAILFSGIAMMGGPMSVNDDLPWIAKEISLIRDAVKLDIPLIGHCLGGQMMSKAFGAKVSANPVKEIGWGDVFVSDNLEAKKWFGNYPSFLGFHWHGETFDLPIGATHLLRSEERRVGK
;
A
#
# COMPACT_ATOMS: atom_id res chain seq x y z
N MET A 1 7.67 21.00 10.29
CA MET A 1 7.74 19.66 9.62
C MET A 1 6.47 19.52 8.80
N ASN A 2 6.56 19.13 7.52
CA ASN A 2 5.37 18.83 6.72
C ASN A 2 4.64 17.61 7.32
N PRO A 3 3.30 17.57 7.28
CA PRO A 3 2.55 16.43 7.79
C PRO A 3 2.72 15.20 6.90
N VAL A 4 2.47 14.02 7.47
CA VAL A 4 2.25 12.80 6.69
C VAL A 4 0.82 12.85 6.12
N LEU A 5 0.68 12.57 4.82
CA LEU A 5 -0.64 12.41 4.20
C LEU A 5 -1.11 10.97 4.38
N ILE A 6 -2.34 10.80 4.86
CA ILE A 6 -3.01 9.49 4.89
C ILE A 6 -4.23 9.57 3.99
N ILE A 7 -4.33 8.67 3.01
CA ILE A 7 -5.45 8.61 2.06
C ILE A 7 -6.33 7.42 2.42
N ARG A 8 -7.57 7.69 2.78
CA ARG A 8 -8.60 6.71 3.10
C ARG A 8 -9.56 6.53 1.92
N HIS A 9 -9.80 5.30 1.50
CA HIS A 9 -10.67 4.98 0.38
C HIS A 9 -12.02 4.39 0.80
N ALA A 10 -12.11 3.88 2.02
CA ALA A 10 -13.34 3.32 2.59
C ALA A 10 -13.44 3.65 4.08
N LYS A 11 -14.65 3.85 4.57
CA LYS A 11 -14.91 4.25 5.96
C LYS A 11 -14.37 3.25 6.99
N THR A 12 -14.31 1.98 6.63
CA THR A 12 -13.79 0.90 7.47
C THR A 12 -12.26 0.75 7.44
N GLU A 13 -11.59 1.43 6.50
CA GLU A 13 -10.16 1.31 6.23
C GLU A 13 -9.41 2.58 6.68
N GLY A 14 -9.59 2.95 7.95
CA GLY A 14 -8.94 4.13 8.53
C GLY A 14 -7.44 3.97 8.76
N PRO A 15 -6.79 5.00 9.34
CA PRO A 15 -5.33 5.01 9.55
C PRO A 15 -4.84 3.96 10.56
N GLY A 16 -5.75 3.39 11.38
CA GLY A 16 -5.43 2.32 12.33
C GLY A 16 -4.20 2.61 13.19
N PHE A 17 -3.39 1.58 13.40
CA PHE A 17 -2.17 1.67 14.20
C PHE A 17 -1.16 2.71 13.67
N LEU A 18 -1.10 2.95 12.35
CA LEU A 18 -0.23 4.00 11.79
C LEU A 18 -0.60 5.37 12.36
N GLY A 19 -1.90 5.71 12.40
CA GLY A 19 -2.36 6.99 12.96
C GLY A 19 -2.06 7.11 14.45
N GLU A 20 -2.24 6.02 15.20
CA GLU A 20 -1.89 5.97 16.64
C GLU A 20 -0.37 6.14 16.82
N PHE A 21 0.44 5.48 16.02
CA PHE A 21 1.90 5.60 16.05
C PHE A 21 2.34 7.04 15.77
N LEU A 22 1.84 7.66 14.71
CA LEU A 22 2.17 9.05 14.35
C LEU A 22 1.79 10.01 15.47
N SER A 23 0.58 9.86 16.04
CA SER A 23 0.12 10.67 17.18
C SER A 23 0.99 10.49 18.41
N LYS A 24 1.36 9.26 18.76
CA LYS A 24 2.21 8.94 19.92
C LYS A 24 3.62 9.53 19.80
N HIS A 25 4.10 9.74 18.59
CA HIS A 25 5.43 10.28 18.31
C HIS A 25 5.39 11.77 17.89
N ASP A 26 4.27 12.47 18.12
CA ASP A 26 4.08 13.88 17.77
C ASP A 26 4.40 14.20 16.31
N ILE A 27 4.15 13.22 15.41
CA ILE A 27 4.31 13.39 13.97
C ILE A 27 2.97 13.87 13.38
N PRO A 28 2.90 15.11 12.86
CA PRO A 28 1.65 15.63 12.31
C PRO A 28 1.24 14.82 11.07
N PHE A 29 -0.06 14.56 10.95
CA PHE A 29 -0.63 13.96 9.75
C PHE A 29 -1.96 14.60 9.36
N VAL A 30 -2.31 14.50 8.10
CA VAL A 30 -3.59 14.91 7.52
C VAL A 30 -4.25 13.66 6.94
N LEU A 31 -5.51 13.41 7.32
CA LEU A 31 -6.33 12.36 6.77
C LEU A 31 -7.26 12.96 5.71
N ILE A 32 -7.12 12.52 4.46
CA ILE A 32 -8.11 12.78 3.42
C ILE A 32 -8.99 11.54 3.21
N LYS A 33 -10.26 11.77 2.93
CA LYS A 33 -11.30 10.75 2.90
C LYS A 33 -11.96 10.75 1.53
N ILE A 34 -11.37 10.00 0.60
CA ILE A 34 -11.88 9.88 -0.77
C ILE A 34 -13.33 9.39 -0.80
N ASP A 35 -13.67 8.48 0.13
CA ASP A 35 -15.02 7.94 0.30
C ASP A 35 -16.06 8.96 0.80
N GLU A 36 -15.60 10.12 1.31
CA GLU A 36 -16.46 11.25 1.73
C GLU A 36 -16.38 12.44 0.73
N GLY A 37 -15.64 12.28 -0.36
CA GLY A 37 -15.56 13.29 -1.42
C GLY A 37 -14.38 14.25 -1.30
N ASP A 38 -13.43 14.01 -0.40
CA ASP A 38 -12.19 14.79 -0.36
C ASP A 38 -11.40 14.62 -1.65
N GLU A 39 -10.68 15.65 -2.05
CA GLU A 39 -9.87 15.61 -3.25
C GLU A 39 -8.45 15.10 -2.97
N VAL A 40 -7.90 14.35 -3.94
CA VAL A 40 -6.49 13.94 -3.91
C VAL A 40 -5.61 15.17 -4.13
N PRO A 41 -4.62 15.43 -3.26
CA PRO A 41 -3.68 16.53 -3.44
C PRO A 41 -2.88 16.42 -4.73
N GLU A 42 -2.64 17.55 -5.39
CA GLU A 42 -1.91 17.57 -6.67
C GLU A 42 -0.39 17.43 -6.49
N LYS A 43 0.16 17.80 -5.33
CA LYS A 43 1.62 17.92 -5.11
C LYS A 43 2.07 17.17 -3.87
N ALA A 44 3.01 16.26 -4.06
CA ALA A 44 3.59 15.48 -2.97
C ALA A 44 4.52 16.30 -2.07
N ILE A 45 5.15 17.36 -2.58
CA ILE A 45 6.11 18.22 -1.83
C ILE A 45 5.55 18.82 -0.54
N LEU A 46 4.21 18.85 -0.40
CA LEU A 46 3.53 19.37 0.78
C LEU A 46 3.60 18.40 1.98
N PHE A 47 4.06 17.17 1.77
CA PHE A 47 4.03 16.10 2.75
C PHE A 47 5.42 15.54 3.03
N SER A 48 5.62 15.04 4.25
CA SER A 48 6.86 14.35 4.66
C SER A 48 6.81 12.84 4.40
N GLY A 49 5.64 12.31 4.06
CA GLY A 49 5.38 10.92 3.69
C GLY A 49 3.94 10.76 3.25
N ILE A 50 3.62 9.70 2.52
CA ILE A 50 2.26 9.42 2.07
C ILE A 50 1.91 7.96 2.37
N ALA A 51 0.77 7.74 3.05
CA ALA A 51 0.21 6.43 3.33
C ALA A 51 -1.14 6.28 2.60
N MET A 52 -1.26 5.25 1.77
CA MET A 52 -2.49 4.90 1.07
C MET A 52 -3.10 3.67 1.72
N MET A 53 -4.33 3.79 2.19
CA MET A 53 -5.03 2.72 2.90
C MET A 53 -5.71 1.75 1.94
N GLY A 54 -6.32 0.71 2.47
CA GLY A 54 -7.09 -0.26 1.71
C GLY A 54 -8.43 0.29 1.21
N GLY A 55 -9.14 -0.56 0.47
CA GLY A 55 -10.48 -0.28 -0.03
C GLY A 55 -11.03 -1.42 -0.88
N PRO A 56 -12.35 -1.50 -1.06
CA PRO A 56 -13.00 -2.58 -1.81
C PRO A 56 -12.93 -2.43 -3.33
N MET A 57 -12.44 -1.29 -3.82
CA MET A 57 -12.35 -0.97 -5.25
C MET A 57 -11.16 -1.66 -5.91
N SER A 58 -11.22 -1.83 -7.24
CA SER A 58 -10.07 -2.18 -8.06
C SER A 58 -9.35 -0.92 -8.54
N VAL A 59 -8.02 -0.97 -8.61
CA VAL A 59 -7.23 0.08 -9.27
C VAL A 59 -7.53 0.17 -10.78
N ASN A 60 -8.27 -0.79 -11.32
CA ASN A 60 -8.69 -0.85 -12.72
C ASN A 60 -10.10 -0.30 -12.94
N ASP A 61 -10.79 0.11 -11.88
CA ASP A 61 -12.09 0.79 -11.98
C ASP A 61 -11.94 2.18 -12.60
N ASP A 62 -12.99 2.63 -13.28
CA ASP A 62 -13.06 3.99 -13.85
C ASP A 62 -13.51 5.01 -12.79
N LEU A 63 -12.63 5.27 -11.83
CA LEU A 63 -12.84 6.21 -10.74
C LEU A 63 -11.88 7.40 -10.90
N PRO A 64 -12.39 8.66 -10.92
CA PRO A 64 -11.58 9.84 -11.28
C PRO A 64 -10.39 10.09 -10.36
N TRP A 65 -10.48 9.69 -9.10
CA TRP A 65 -9.42 9.87 -8.11
C TRP A 65 -8.23 8.90 -8.31
N ILE A 66 -8.44 7.74 -8.95
CA ILE A 66 -7.37 6.74 -9.19
C ILE A 66 -6.23 7.36 -10.02
N ALA A 67 -6.56 8.05 -11.10
CA ALA A 67 -5.55 8.69 -11.94
C ALA A 67 -4.80 9.81 -11.19
N LYS A 68 -5.48 10.55 -10.32
CA LYS A 68 -4.88 11.60 -9.48
C LYS A 68 -3.90 11.00 -8.46
N GLU A 69 -4.27 9.90 -7.78
CA GLU A 69 -3.37 9.22 -6.85
C GLU A 69 -2.15 8.61 -7.53
N ILE A 70 -2.32 7.97 -8.67
CA ILE A 70 -1.19 7.45 -9.47
C ILE A 70 -0.22 8.58 -9.83
N SER A 71 -0.74 9.77 -10.17
CA SER A 71 0.07 10.95 -10.43
C SER A 71 0.82 11.43 -9.18
N LEU A 72 0.13 11.49 -8.04
CA LEU A 72 0.70 11.86 -6.74
C LEU A 72 1.80 10.88 -6.30
N ILE A 73 1.61 9.57 -6.46
CA ILE A 73 2.61 8.54 -6.19
C ILE A 73 3.88 8.79 -7.01
N ARG A 74 3.72 9.02 -8.32
CA ARG A 74 4.86 9.29 -9.21
C ARG A 74 5.58 10.58 -8.87
N ASP A 75 4.86 11.61 -8.42
CA ASP A 75 5.44 12.87 -7.96
C ASP A 75 6.24 12.65 -6.67
N ALA A 76 5.68 11.92 -5.70
CA ALA A 76 6.35 11.58 -4.45
C ALA A 76 7.67 10.83 -4.67
N VAL A 77 7.68 9.86 -5.58
CA VAL A 77 8.91 9.09 -5.90
C VAL A 77 9.98 9.97 -6.53
N LYS A 78 9.61 10.88 -7.43
CA LYS A 78 10.57 11.84 -8.02
C LYS A 78 11.21 12.77 -6.98
N LEU A 79 10.49 13.03 -5.90
CA LEU A 79 10.90 13.89 -4.79
C LEU A 79 11.53 13.11 -3.62
N ASP A 80 11.69 11.80 -3.76
CA ASP A 80 12.20 10.90 -2.71
C ASP A 80 11.39 10.96 -1.40
N ILE A 81 10.06 11.16 -1.53
CA ILE A 81 9.13 11.18 -0.40
C ILE A 81 8.70 9.75 -0.07
N PRO A 82 8.85 9.30 1.19
CA PRO A 82 8.48 7.95 1.60
C PRO A 82 7.01 7.64 1.33
N LEU A 83 6.76 6.43 0.81
CA LEU A 83 5.43 5.91 0.50
C LEU A 83 5.18 4.59 1.23
N ILE A 84 3.96 4.40 1.70
CA ILE A 84 3.45 3.10 2.14
C ILE A 84 2.05 2.87 1.58
N GLY A 85 1.78 1.67 1.07
CA GLY A 85 0.48 1.28 0.56
C GLY A 85 -0.01 -0.03 1.18
N HIS A 86 -1.21 0.00 1.76
CA HIS A 86 -1.89 -1.18 2.27
C HIS A 86 -2.93 -1.66 1.27
N CYS A 87 -2.94 -2.95 0.91
CA CYS A 87 -3.91 -3.58 0.03
C CYS A 87 -4.09 -2.76 -1.28
N LEU A 88 -5.22 -2.06 -1.45
CA LEU A 88 -5.47 -1.16 -2.58
C LEU A 88 -4.34 -0.14 -2.78
N GLY A 89 -3.82 0.45 -1.72
CA GLY A 89 -2.69 1.38 -1.78
C GLY A 89 -1.43 0.74 -2.38
N GLY A 90 -1.12 -0.51 -2.02
CA GLY A 90 -0.01 -1.28 -2.62
C GLY A 90 -0.24 -1.58 -4.11
N GLN A 91 -1.47 -1.90 -4.49
CA GLN A 91 -1.87 -2.10 -5.90
C GLN A 91 -1.74 -0.80 -6.69
N MET A 92 -2.11 0.35 -6.11
CA MET A 92 -1.93 1.69 -6.70
C MET A 92 -0.45 1.98 -6.96
N MET A 93 0.43 1.71 -5.98
CA MET A 93 1.87 1.86 -6.15
C MET A 93 2.37 0.98 -7.29
N SER A 94 2.00 -0.29 -7.32
CA SER A 94 2.41 -1.23 -8.38
C SER A 94 1.97 -0.75 -9.76
N LYS A 95 0.72 -0.29 -9.90
CA LYS A 95 0.20 0.29 -11.15
C LYS A 95 0.93 1.58 -11.52
N ALA A 96 1.26 2.44 -10.55
CA ALA A 96 2.02 3.67 -10.78
C ALA A 96 3.41 3.38 -11.38
N PHE A 97 4.03 2.25 -11.01
CA PHE A 97 5.32 1.79 -11.55
C PHE A 97 5.20 0.87 -12.78
N GLY A 98 4.01 0.77 -13.36
CA GLY A 98 3.78 0.05 -14.60
C GLY A 98 3.58 -1.45 -14.47
N ALA A 99 3.45 -1.97 -13.26
CA ALA A 99 3.12 -3.37 -13.05
C ALA A 99 1.62 -3.64 -13.29
N LYS A 100 1.31 -4.85 -13.72
CA LYS A 100 -0.06 -5.28 -13.93
C LYS A 100 -0.71 -5.64 -12.60
N VAL A 101 -1.94 -5.17 -12.39
CA VAL A 101 -2.83 -5.60 -11.31
C VAL A 101 -3.97 -6.39 -11.92
N SER A 102 -4.26 -7.57 -11.38
CA SER A 102 -5.29 -8.47 -11.91
C SER A 102 -5.94 -9.30 -10.80
N ALA A 103 -7.10 -9.88 -11.08
CA ALA A 103 -7.77 -10.78 -10.15
C ALA A 103 -6.89 -11.99 -9.81
N ASN A 104 -6.88 -12.36 -8.54
CA ASN A 104 -6.31 -13.64 -8.11
C ASN A 104 -7.20 -14.78 -8.58
N PRO A 105 -6.63 -15.91 -9.00
CA PRO A 105 -7.40 -17.13 -9.27
C PRO A 105 -8.22 -17.60 -8.06
N VAL A 106 -7.65 -17.41 -6.85
CA VAL A 106 -8.30 -17.69 -5.57
C VAL A 106 -8.18 -16.43 -4.70
N LYS A 107 -9.29 -16.01 -4.08
CA LYS A 107 -9.28 -14.89 -3.13
C LYS A 107 -8.62 -15.33 -1.83
N GLU A 108 -7.70 -14.52 -1.32
CA GLU A 108 -7.10 -14.74 0.00
C GLU A 108 -7.90 -13.97 1.05
N ILE A 109 -8.65 -14.71 1.89
CA ILE A 109 -9.47 -14.15 2.97
C ILE A 109 -9.28 -15.00 4.22
N GLY A 110 -8.75 -14.40 5.29
CA GLY A 110 -8.53 -15.06 6.57
C GLY A 110 -7.07 -15.06 7.02
N TRP A 111 -6.81 -15.83 8.06
CA TRP A 111 -5.47 -16.02 8.58
C TRP A 111 -4.71 -17.05 7.76
N GLY A 112 -3.51 -16.70 7.32
CA GLY A 112 -2.63 -17.55 6.53
C GLY A 112 -1.16 -17.27 6.79
N ASP A 113 -0.31 -18.21 6.41
CA ASP A 113 1.13 -18.05 6.54
C ASP A 113 1.68 -17.03 5.55
N VAL A 114 2.53 -16.15 6.06
CA VAL A 114 3.33 -15.21 5.28
C VAL A 114 4.78 -15.63 5.40
N PHE A 115 5.43 -15.90 4.28
CA PHE A 115 6.83 -16.31 4.21
C PHE A 115 7.73 -15.12 3.92
N VAL A 116 8.78 -14.99 4.71
CA VAL A 116 9.82 -13.97 4.52
C VAL A 116 10.79 -14.46 3.44
N SER A 117 11.09 -13.61 2.47
CA SER A 117 12.05 -13.93 1.40
C SER A 117 13.47 -14.00 1.95
N ASP A 118 14.28 -14.95 1.46
CA ASP A 118 15.68 -15.07 1.88
C ASP A 118 16.57 -14.09 1.09
N ASN A 119 16.48 -12.80 1.47
CA ASN A 119 17.33 -11.75 0.94
C ASN A 119 17.67 -10.71 2.02
N LEU A 120 18.69 -9.87 1.75
CA LEU A 120 19.19 -8.90 2.73
C LEU A 120 18.14 -7.85 3.13
N GLU A 121 17.32 -7.39 2.18
CA GLU A 121 16.30 -6.39 2.47
C GLU A 121 15.20 -6.97 3.37
N ALA A 122 14.74 -8.19 3.10
CA ALA A 122 13.77 -8.85 3.96
C ALA A 122 14.30 -9.06 5.39
N LYS A 123 15.60 -9.40 5.52
CA LYS A 123 16.24 -9.53 6.85
C LYS A 123 16.34 -8.20 7.60
N LYS A 124 16.52 -7.08 6.92
CA LYS A 124 16.48 -5.73 7.55
C LYS A 124 15.12 -5.40 8.13
N TRP A 125 14.04 -5.77 7.44
CA TRP A 125 12.67 -5.47 7.84
C TRP A 125 12.11 -6.45 8.89
N PHE A 126 12.42 -7.73 8.75
CA PHE A 126 11.78 -8.82 9.50
C PHE A 126 12.76 -9.63 10.37
N GLY A 127 14.04 -9.25 10.41
CA GLY A 127 15.05 -10.01 11.13
C GLY A 127 15.23 -11.43 10.57
N ASN A 128 15.37 -12.39 11.48
CA ASN A 128 15.57 -13.80 11.10
C ASN A 128 14.26 -14.63 11.12
N TYR A 129 13.10 -13.98 11.13
CA TYR A 129 11.82 -14.71 11.09
C TYR A 129 11.62 -15.31 9.70
N PRO A 130 11.45 -16.64 9.56
CA PRO A 130 11.22 -17.27 8.25
C PRO A 130 9.79 -17.08 7.76
N SER A 131 8.83 -16.98 8.69
CA SER A 131 7.41 -16.81 8.43
C SER A 131 6.68 -16.27 9.66
N PHE A 132 5.49 -15.78 9.45
CA PHE A 132 4.55 -15.39 10.51
C PHE A 132 3.11 -15.53 10.01
N LEU A 133 2.15 -15.55 10.94
CA LEU A 133 0.73 -15.60 10.61
C LEU A 133 0.23 -14.18 10.30
N GLY A 134 -0.30 -13.96 9.11
CA GLY A 134 -0.88 -12.70 8.67
C GLY A 134 -2.37 -12.83 8.34
N PHE A 135 -3.11 -11.75 8.48
CA PHE A 135 -4.49 -11.69 8.03
C PHE A 135 -4.54 -11.16 6.59
N HIS A 136 -5.13 -11.94 5.70
CA HIS A 136 -5.31 -11.60 4.30
C HIS A 136 -6.75 -11.20 4.03
N TRP A 137 -6.95 -10.17 3.20
CA TRP A 137 -8.27 -9.82 2.70
C TRP A 137 -8.12 -9.11 1.36
N HIS A 138 -7.88 -9.89 0.32
CA HIS A 138 -7.77 -9.34 -1.03
C HIS A 138 -8.20 -10.35 -2.09
N GLY A 139 -8.75 -9.83 -3.19
CA GLY A 139 -9.17 -10.61 -4.36
C GLY A 139 -8.34 -10.33 -5.61
N GLU A 140 -7.41 -9.38 -5.52
CA GLU A 140 -6.51 -9.01 -6.61
C GLU A 140 -5.05 -9.15 -6.18
N THR A 141 -4.19 -9.31 -7.16
CA THR A 141 -2.74 -9.37 -7.01
C THR A 141 -2.06 -8.44 -8.01
N PHE A 142 -0.78 -8.23 -7.84
CA PHE A 142 0.02 -7.45 -8.78
C PHE A 142 1.35 -8.13 -9.09
N ASP A 143 1.85 -7.86 -10.28
CA ASP A 143 3.20 -8.24 -10.65
C ASP A 143 4.21 -7.38 -9.87
N LEU A 144 5.39 -7.94 -9.62
CA LEU A 144 6.45 -7.17 -8.96
C LEU A 144 6.96 -6.08 -9.92
N PRO A 145 6.87 -4.79 -9.56
CA PRO A 145 7.41 -3.72 -10.40
C PRO A 145 8.93 -3.87 -10.64
N ILE A 146 9.40 -3.41 -11.79
CA ILE A 146 10.85 -3.42 -12.10
C ILE A 146 11.59 -2.59 -11.04
N GLY A 147 12.62 -3.18 -10.46
CA GLY A 147 13.43 -2.55 -9.41
C GLY A 147 12.90 -2.75 -7.99
N ALA A 148 11.70 -3.33 -7.81
CA ALA A 148 11.19 -3.66 -6.49
C ALA A 148 11.79 -4.97 -5.96
N THR A 149 11.98 -5.02 -4.65
CA THR A 149 12.47 -6.22 -3.95
C THR A 149 11.30 -6.95 -3.29
N HIS A 150 11.19 -8.22 -3.55
CA HIS A 150 10.18 -9.08 -2.94
C HIS A 150 10.59 -9.45 -1.51
N LEU A 151 9.82 -9.00 -0.52
CA LEU A 151 10.14 -9.21 0.91
C LEU A 151 9.31 -10.33 1.53
N LEU A 152 8.01 -10.39 1.18
CA LEU A 152 7.02 -11.30 1.75
C LEU A 152 6.18 -11.94 0.67
N ARG A 153 5.67 -13.14 0.93
CA ARG A 153 4.69 -13.81 0.06
C ARG A 153 3.75 -14.69 0.88
N SER A 154 2.50 -14.76 0.47
CA SER A 154 1.54 -15.73 0.97
C SER A 154 1.77 -17.12 0.36
N GLU A 155 1.14 -18.12 0.94
CA GLU A 155 1.24 -19.51 0.48
C GLU A 155 0.59 -19.75 -0.89
N GLU A 156 -0.48 -19.06 -1.21
CA GLU A 156 -1.25 -19.19 -2.46
C GLU A 156 -0.41 -18.89 -3.71
N ARG A 157 0.60 -18.04 -3.61
CA ARG A 157 1.55 -17.82 -4.71
C ARG A 157 2.60 -18.93 -4.88
N ARG A 158 2.67 -19.90 -3.97
CA ARG A 158 3.55 -21.08 -4.12
C ARG A 158 2.99 -22.11 -5.10
N VAL A 159 1.67 -22.16 -5.26
CA VAL A 159 0.97 -23.19 -6.03
C VAL A 159 0.92 -22.87 -7.52
N GLY A 160 1.28 -21.68 -7.93
CA GLY A 160 1.29 -21.22 -9.32
C GLY A 160 2.67 -21.29 -9.97
N LYS A 161 3.30 -22.47 -9.98
CA LYS A 161 4.45 -22.79 -10.85
C LYS A 161 4.04 -23.71 -11.95
#